data_87c708ca2db0a5e2c8c06f4df2154d1f
#
_entry.id   87c708ca2db0a5e2c8c06f4df2154d1f
#
_cell.length_a   1.000
_cell.length_b   1.000
_cell.length_c   1.000
_cell.angle_alpha   90.00
_cell.angle_beta   90.00
_cell.angle_gamma   90.00
#
_symmetry.space_group_name_H-M   'P 1'
#
loop_
_entity.id
_entity.type
_entity.pdbx_description
1 polymer ?
#
loop_
_entity_poly.entity_id
_entity_poly.type
_entity_poly.pdbx_seq_one_letter_code
_entity_poly.pdbx_strand_id
1 'polypeptide(L)'
;MKYTILNADKVLCGKDLIPQDHMSVIIEGGTIKEIVPQNECPFIEDAERITLKDTTVMPGMIECHNHLSIDATIPEHLELLAWSTECELTLIALDGLKKDLMSGVTTARCMGDRFYIDVTLKKLINEGKVSGPKLLAAGIGMKGSHGAGYIGSPHCGPEEIRRTARENLKKGVDLLKLFITPGVPDPASEFVPSFLSLEEISMAVNEAARKGLTVSAHCIGGQGLKDCIDGGVQVIEHMYLCTPEDADRLAASNCTVDFTSGIFLDPTREETLSPANARKVRQRLKLLMSTGIPYVLGTDAYHGYLYREVGYAVELGSDIITALKGVTSNAAKVCGLGDSIGSLEKSYTADIIAVNGNPLEDVNCLASVPFVMQNGIIVKNESH
;
A
#
# COMPACT_ATOMS: atom_id res chain seq x y z
N MET A 1 29.12 6.94 -14.65
CA MET A 1 27.74 6.64 -14.19
C MET A 1 26.81 7.09 -15.30
N LYS A 2 25.68 6.38 -15.54
CA LYS A 2 24.72 6.74 -16.59
C LYS A 2 23.81 7.85 -16.07
N TYR A 3 23.61 8.89 -16.86
CA TYR A 3 22.65 9.96 -16.60
C TYR A 3 21.39 9.76 -17.43
N THR A 4 20.24 10.01 -16.79
CA THR A 4 18.94 10.12 -17.47
C THR A 4 18.33 11.47 -17.08
N ILE A 5 17.77 12.19 -18.07
CA ILE A 5 17.11 13.49 -17.86
C ILE A 5 15.68 13.36 -18.36
N LEU A 6 14.73 13.54 -17.46
CA LEU A 6 13.30 13.58 -17.79
C LEU A 6 12.87 15.04 -17.87
N ASN A 7 12.47 15.50 -19.06
CA ASN A 7 11.86 16.81 -19.25
C ASN A 7 10.35 16.66 -19.21
N ALA A 8 9.68 17.38 -18.32
CA ALA A 8 8.24 17.29 -18.14
C ALA A 8 7.58 18.68 -18.10
N ASP A 9 6.35 18.75 -18.57
CA ASP A 9 5.57 19.99 -18.54
C ASP A 9 5.17 20.32 -17.10
N LYS A 10 4.90 19.31 -16.29
CA LYS A 10 4.59 19.44 -14.85
C LYS A 10 5.29 18.37 -14.03
N VAL A 11 5.84 18.76 -12.86
CA VAL A 11 6.46 17.85 -11.89
C VAL A 11 5.89 18.14 -10.50
N LEU A 12 5.46 17.12 -9.78
CA LEU A 12 5.03 17.22 -8.38
C LEU A 12 6.23 16.98 -7.47
N CYS A 13 6.79 18.06 -6.92
CA CYS A 13 8.04 18.05 -6.16
C CYS A 13 7.81 18.00 -4.65
N GLY A 14 8.74 17.35 -3.97
CA GLY A 14 8.76 17.31 -2.51
C GLY A 14 7.70 16.40 -1.91
N LYS A 15 7.77 16.23 -0.58
CA LYS A 15 6.79 15.43 0.18
C LYS A 15 5.37 16.02 0.12
N ASP A 16 5.25 17.29 -0.20
CA ASP A 16 3.99 18.01 -0.30
C ASP A 16 3.42 18.10 -1.72
N LEU A 17 4.09 17.44 -2.68
CA LEU A 17 3.64 17.36 -4.09
C LEU A 17 3.41 18.74 -4.73
N ILE A 18 4.32 19.68 -4.46
CA ILE A 18 4.23 21.05 -4.97
C ILE A 18 4.41 21.04 -6.50
N PRO A 19 3.41 21.51 -7.28
CA PRO A 19 3.51 21.51 -8.72
C PRO A 19 4.53 22.54 -9.22
N GLN A 20 5.41 22.13 -10.11
CA GLN A 20 6.37 22.98 -10.80
C GLN A 20 6.27 22.71 -12.31
N ASP A 21 6.20 23.77 -13.10
CA ASP A 21 6.04 23.69 -14.55
C ASP A 21 7.40 23.72 -15.25
N HIS A 22 7.50 23.02 -16.40
CA HIS A 22 8.66 23.00 -17.29
C HIS A 22 9.98 22.63 -16.59
N MET A 23 9.99 21.51 -15.88
CA MET A 23 11.14 21.04 -15.11
C MET A 23 11.88 19.91 -15.80
N SER A 24 13.16 19.81 -15.51
CA SER A 24 14.04 18.66 -15.81
C SER A 24 14.40 17.94 -14.52
N VAL A 25 14.09 16.63 -14.46
CA VAL A 25 14.55 15.75 -13.39
C VAL A 25 15.83 15.07 -13.87
N ILE A 26 16.95 15.34 -13.20
CA ILE A 26 18.27 14.80 -13.51
C ILE A 26 18.52 13.61 -12.59
N ILE A 27 18.72 12.43 -13.19
CA ILE A 27 18.94 11.18 -12.50
C ILE A 27 20.37 10.71 -12.79
N GLU A 28 21.10 10.34 -11.72
CA GLU A 28 22.44 9.75 -11.79
C GLU A 28 22.40 8.34 -11.16
N GLY A 29 22.60 7.31 -11.99
CA GLY A 29 22.40 5.93 -11.54
C GLY A 29 20.94 5.69 -11.13
N GLY A 30 20.70 5.31 -9.88
CA GLY A 30 19.34 5.08 -9.36
C GLY A 30 18.76 6.24 -8.54
N THR A 31 19.39 7.43 -8.55
CA THR A 31 19.10 8.50 -7.59
C THR A 31 18.80 9.82 -8.30
N ILE A 32 17.84 10.58 -7.78
CA ILE A 32 17.57 11.96 -8.23
C ILE A 32 18.74 12.84 -7.78
N LYS A 33 19.45 13.40 -8.73
CA LYS A 33 20.58 14.31 -8.48
C LYS A 33 20.10 15.73 -8.26
N GLU A 34 19.18 16.20 -9.11
CA GLU A 34 18.67 17.56 -9.09
C GLU A 34 17.36 17.67 -9.88
N ILE A 35 16.53 18.66 -9.54
CA ILE A 35 15.35 19.06 -10.31
C ILE A 35 15.50 20.55 -10.58
N VAL A 36 15.53 20.94 -11.85
CA VAL A 36 15.80 22.31 -12.29
C VAL A 36 14.84 22.75 -13.40
N PRO A 37 14.61 24.05 -13.58
CA PRO A 37 13.92 24.54 -14.78
C PRO A 37 14.57 24.03 -16.06
N GLN A 38 13.79 23.68 -17.08
CA GLN A 38 14.32 23.12 -18.34
C GLN A 38 15.36 24.03 -19.03
N ASN A 39 15.14 25.36 -18.96
CA ASN A 39 16.07 26.35 -19.51
C ASN A 39 17.39 26.49 -18.71
N GLU A 40 17.46 25.96 -17.51
CA GLU A 40 18.66 25.94 -16.65
C GLU A 40 19.30 24.54 -16.61
N CYS A 41 18.70 23.55 -17.30
CA CYS A 41 19.22 22.18 -17.30
C CYS A 41 20.61 22.12 -17.95
N PRO A 42 21.64 21.64 -17.20
CA PRO A 42 23.00 21.59 -17.73
C PRO A 42 23.12 20.63 -18.92
N PHE A 43 24.05 20.94 -19.82
CA PHE A 43 24.44 19.94 -20.82
C PHE A 43 25.27 18.84 -20.12
N ILE A 44 24.79 17.61 -20.21
CA ILE A 44 25.50 16.42 -19.70
C ILE A 44 25.74 15.52 -20.92
N GLU A 45 27.00 15.28 -21.21
CA GLU A 45 27.42 14.42 -22.31
C GLU A 45 26.94 12.97 -22.04
N ASP A 46 26.49 12.28 -23.08
CA ASP A 46 25.95 10.92 -23.04
C ASP A 46 24.73 10.72 -22.12
N ALA A 47 24.06 11.78 -21.66
CA ALA A 47 22.80 11.63 -20.92
C ALA A 47 21.67 11.18 -21.84
N GLU A 48 20.95 10.15 -21.41
CA GLU A 48 19.68 9.77 -22.04
C GLU A 48 18.62 10.84 -21.73
N ARG A 49 18.02 11.46 -22.76
CA ARG A 49 17.00 12.50 -22.58
C ARG A 49 15.64 12.01 -23.04
N ILE A 50 14.65 12.12 -22.17
CA ILE A 50 13.26 11.73 -22.42
C ILE A 50 12.38 12.95 -22.19
N THR A 51 11.52 13.25 -23.15
CA THR A 51 10.54 14.34 -23.02
C THR A 51 9.16 13.75 -22.83
N LEU A 52 8.53 14.08 -21.70
CA LEU A 52 7.23 13.62 -21.27
C LEU A 52 6.22 14.75 -21.47
N LYS A 53 5.61 14.80 -22.67
CA LYS A 53 4.66 15.86 -23.07
C LYS A 53 3.26 15.54 -22.58
N ASP A 54 2.50 16.57 -22.24
CA ASP A 54 1.10 16.50 -21.79
C ASP A 54 0.90 15.58 -20.58
N THR A 55 1.97 15.42 -19.77
CA THR A 55 1.98 14.56 -18.60
C THR A 55 2.37 15.31 -17.34
N THR A 56 1.98 14.76 -16.20
CA THR A 56 2.50 15.15 -14.90
C THR A 56 3.43 14.06 -14.37
N VAL A 57 4.66 14.44 -14.08
CA VAL A 57 5.66 13.57 -13.42
C VAL A 57 5.48 13.65 -11.90
N MET A 58 5.43 12.50 -11.24
CA MET A 58 5.25 12.39 -9.80
C MET A 58 6.03 11.20 -9.23
N PRO A 59 6.17 11.09 -7.89
CA PRO A 59 6.74 9.89 -7.28
C PRO A 59 5.97 8.65 -7.69
N GLY A 60 6.65 7.52 -7.84
CA GLY A 60 6.02 6.21 -8.00
C GLY A 60 5.06 5.92 -6.85
N MET A 61 3.91 5.33 -7.14
CA MET A 61 2.91 4.99 -6.13
C MET A 61 3.39 3.83 -5.25
N ILE A 62 2.94 3.85 -4.00
CA ILE A 62 3.24 2.86 -2.98
C ILE A 62 1.92 2.19 -2.55
N GLU A 63 1.80 0.91 -2.82
CA GLU A 63 0.69 0.07 -2.40
C GLU A 63 0.92 -0.37 -0.94
N CYS A 64 0.03 0.05 -0.02
CA CYS A 64 0.21 -0.20 1.40
C CYS A 64 -0.45 -1.49 1.92
N HIS A 65 -1.36 -2.09 1.16
CA HIS A 65 -2.06 -3.31 1.54
C HIS A 65 -2.20 -4.29 0.37
N ASN A 66 -1.24 -5.16 0.21
CA ASN A 66 -1.23 -6.15 -0.86
C ASN A 66 -1.17 -7.59 -0.32
N HIS A 67 -1.83 -8.52 -1.00
CA HIS A 67 -1.69 -9.96 -0.85
C HIS A 67 -1.31 -10.54 -2.21
N LEU A 68 -0.05 -10.90 -2.39
CA LEU A 68 0.48 -11.26 -3.71
C LEU A 68 -0.17 -12.50 -4.31
N SER A 69 -0.51 -13.48 -3.46
CA SER A 69 -1.11 -14.77 -3.87
C SER A 69 -2.63 -14.70 -4.07
N ILE A 70 -3.22 -13.51 -4.06
CA ILE A 70 -4.65 -13.26 -4.26
C ILE A 70 -4.81 -12.33 -5.45
N ASP A 71 -5.76 -12.63 -6.33
CA ASP A 71 -6.28 -11.66 -7.30
C ASP A 71 -7.76 -11.45 -6.99
N ALA A 72 -8.04 -10.34 -6.31
CA ALA A 72 -9.39 -10.03 -5.83
C ALA A 72 -10.39 -9.70 -6.96
N THR A 73 -9.94 -9.63 -8.21
CA THR A 73 -10.82 -9.53 -9.39
C THR A 73 -11.46 -10.88 -9.76
N ILE A 74 -10.94 -11.98 -9.23
CA ILE A 74 -11.46 -13.33 -9.46
C ILE A 74 -12.47 -13.67 -8.35
N PRO A 75 -13.72 -14.06 -8.66
CA PRO A 75 -14.74 -14.34 -7.65
C PRO A 75 -14.30 -15.41 -6.63
N GLU A 76 -13.63 -16.47 -7.07
CA GLU A 76 -13.19 -17.60 -6.23
C GLU A 76 -11.78 -17.42 -5.65
N HIS A 77 -11.26 -16.19 -5.57
CA HIS A 77 -9.87 -15.92 -5.15
C HIS A 77 -9.51 -16.48 -3.76
N LEU A 78 -10.45 -16.52 -2.82
CA LEU A 78 -10.20 -17.08 -1.47
C LEU A 78 -10.15 -18.61 -1.48
N GLU A 79 -10.98 -19.26 -2.30
CA GLU A 79 -10.91 -20.71 -2.53
C GLU A 79 -9.60 -21.09 -3.24
N LEU A 80 -9.19 -20.30 -4.23
CA LEU A 80 -7.88 -20.48 -4.89
C LEU A 80 -6.76 -20.36 -3.88
N LEU A 81 -6.77 -19.34 -3.03
CA LEU A 81 -5.78 -19.20 -1.95
C LEU A 81 -5.75 -20.44 -1.05
N ALA A 82 -6.91 -21.00 -0.69
CA ALA A 82 -7.03 -22.11 0.24
C ALA A 82 -6.51 -23.44 -0.33
N TRP A 83 -6.78 -23.72 -1.60
CA TRP A 83 -6.64 -25.04 -2.19
C TRP A 83 -5.53 -25.15 -3.25
N SER A 84 -4.97 -24.02 -3.73
CA SER A 84 -3.89 -24.03 -4.70
C SER A 84 -2.55 -24.41 -4.08
N THR A 85 -1.66 -24.94 -4.91
CA THR A 85 -0.29 -25.25 -4.57
C THR A 85 0.57 -23.99 -4.46
N GLU A 86 1.73 -24.08 -3.82
CA GLU A 86 2.71 -22.98 -3.76
C GLU A 86 3.08 -22.46 -5.16
N CYS A 87 3.24 -23.37 -6.14
CA CYS A 87 3.58 -23.02 -7.51
C CYS A 87 2.46 -22.17 -8.18
N GLU A 88 1.21 -22.60 -8.07
CA GLU A 88 0.06 -21.87 -8.63
C GLU A 88 -0.08 -20.48 -8.01
N LEU A 89 0.00 -20.39 -6.68
CA LEU A 89 -0.06 -19.11 -5.96
C LEU A 89 1.11 -18.19 -6.33
N THR A 90 2.30 -18.74 -6.58
CA THR A 90 3.45 -17.95 -7.04
C THR A 90 3.23 -17.39 -8.44
N LEU A 91 2.57 -18.13 -9.34
CA LEU A 91 2.24 -17.65 -10.67
C LEU A 91 1.18 -16.51 -10.62
N ILE A 92 0.18 -16.62 -9.75
CA ILE A 92 -0.78 -15.53 -9.48
C ILE A 92 -0.03 -14.30 -8.99
N ALA A 93 0.87 -14.46 -8.02
CA ALA A 93 1.68 -13.38 -7.46
C ALA A 93 2.54 -12.68 -8.52
N LEU A 94 3.15 -13.41 -9.44
CA LEU A 94 3.96 -12.84 -10.52
C LEU A 94 3.12 -11.99 -11.50
N ASP A 95 1.91 -12.43 -11.83
CA ASP A 95 0.98 -11.66 -12.66
C ASP A 95 0.53 -10.39 -11.95
N GLY A 96 0.18 -10.48 -10.67
CA GLY A 96 -0.17 -9.34 -9.83
C GLY A 96 0.95 -8.30 -9.74
N LEU A 97 2.18 -8.72 -9.47
CA LEU A 97 3.35 -7.83 -9.43
C LEU A 97 3.58 -7.09 -10.75
N LYS A 98 3.36 -7.77 -11.88
CA LYS A 98 3.46 -7.15 -13.19
C LYS A 98 2.37 -6.09 -13.40
N LYS A 99 1.11 -6.39 -13.04
CA LYS A 99 -0.01 -5.44 -13.11
C LYS A 99 0.28 -4.20 -12.27
N ASP A 100 0.74 -4.39 -11.03
CA ASP A 100 1.07 -3.30 -10.11
C ASP A 100 2.18 -2.41 -10.67
N LEU A 101 3.32 -2.99 -11.10
CA LEU A 101 4.43 -2.22 -11.63
C LEU A 101 4.05 -1.45 -12.89
N MET A 102 3.29 -2.06 -13.83
CA MET A 102 2.86 -1.41 -15.07
C MET A 102 1.82 -0.31 -14.84
N SER A 103 1.11 -0.32 -13.71
CA SER A 103 0.18 0.74 -13.30
C SER A 103 0.85 1.88 -12.51
N GLY A 104 2.18 1.81 -12.30
CA GLY A 104 2.94 2.85 -11.60
C GLY A 104 3.17 2.61 -10.11
N VAL A 105 2.85 1.42 -9.60
CA VAL A 105 3.22 1.00 -8.24
C VAL A 105 4.68 0.57 -8.25
N THR A 106 5.56 1.36 -7.63
CA THR A 106 7.00 1.07 -7.56
C THR A 106 7.43 0.38 -6.27
N THR A 107 6.58 0.45 -5.23
CA THR A 107 6.78 -0.24 -3.95
C THR A 107 5.45 -0.82 -3.49
N ALA A 108 5.46 -2.04 -2.93
CA ALA A 108 4.29 -2.69 -2.35
C ALA A 108 4.58 -3.29 -0.97
N ARG A 109 3.66 -3.09 -0.05
CA ARG A 109 3.69 -3.61 1.32
C ARG A 109 2.73 -4.79 1.41
N CYS A 110 3.29 -5.99 1.59
CA CYS A 110 2.54 -7.24 1.62
C CYS A 110 1.97 -7.48 3.02
N MET A 111 0.70 -7.91 3.06
CA MET A 111 -0.04 -8.18 4.30
C MET A 111 -0.11 -9.67 4.64
N GLY A 112 0.91 -10.40 4.23
CA GLY A 112 1.06 -11.84 4.48
C GLY A 112 0.61 -12.69 3.30
N ASP A 113 1.39 -13.75 3.08
CA ASP A 113 1.13 -14.74 2.04
C ASP A 113 1.37 -16.15 2.57
N ARG A 114 0.77 -17.17 1.92
CA ARG A 114 1.08 -18.57 2.21
C ARG A 114 2.48 -18.89 1.71
N PHE A 115 3.12 -19.88 2.33
CA PHE A 115 4.42 -20.43 1.92
C PHE A 115 5.59 -19.42 1.88
N TYR A 116 5.46 -18.22 2.47
CA TYR A 116 6.45 -17.14 2.39
C TYR A 116 6.74 -16.69 0.94
N ILE A 117 5.70 -16.68 0.09
CA ILE A 117 5.83 -16.27 -1.31
C ILE A 117 6.30 -14.81 -1.41
N ASP A 118 5.78 -13.93 -0.55
CA ASP A 118 6.18 -12.52 -0.45
C ASP A 118 7.69 -12.37 -0.13
N VAL A 119 8.20 -13.14 0.83
CA VAL A 119 9.62 -13.14 1.22
C VAL A 119 10.50 -13.67 0.08
N THR A 120 10.03 -14.72 -0.60
CA THR A 120 10.75 -15.34 -1.73
C THR A 120 10.83 -14.36 -2.91
N LEU A 121 9.70 -13.74 -3.28
CA LEU A 121 9.64 -12.79 -4.40
C LEU A 121 10.40 -11.51 -4.07
N LYS A 122 10.33 -10.98 -2.84
CA LYS A 122 11.16 -9.86 -2.37
C LYS A 122 12.65 -10.13 -2.64
N LYS A 123 13.13 -11.31 -2.26
CA LYS A 123 14.52 -11.69 -2.50
C LYS A 123 14.85 -11.70 -3.99
N LEU A 124 14.02 -12.34 -4.82
CA LEU A 124 14.26 -12.45 -6.26
C LEU A 124 14.20 -11.11 -6.98
N ILE A 125 13.32 -10.19 -6.56
CA ILE A 125 13.24 -8.82 -7.09
C ILE A 125 14.52 -8.04 -6.71
N ASN A 126 14.96 -8.11 -5.46
CA ASN A 126 16.19 -7.46 -5.02
C ASN A 126 17.45 -7.98 -5.73
N GLU A 127 17.43 -9.24 -6.17
CA GLU A 127 18.49 -9.86 -6.97
C GLU A 127 18.35 -9.59 -8.48
N GLY A 128 17.30 -8.86 -8.90
CA GLY A 128 17.04 -8.56 -10.32
C GLY A 128 16.61 -9.78 -11.17
N LYS A 129 16.18 -10.87 -10.53
CA LYS A 129 15.73 -12.11 -11.20
C LYS A 129 14.25 -12.09 -11.56
N VAL A 130 13.46 -11.29 -10.89
CA VAL A 130 12.03 -11.08 -11.12
C VAL A 130 11.78 -9.58 -11.21
N SER A 131 10.97 -9.16 -12.17
CA SER A 131 10.49 -7.77 -12.28
C SER A 131 9.23 -7.58 -11.44
N GLY A 132 9.17 -6.53 -10.65
CA GLY A 132 8.04 -6.17 -9.81
C GLY A 132 8.35 -4.94 -8.96
N PRO A 133 7.37 -4.39 -8.25
CA PRO A 133 7.59 -3.35 -7.24
C PRO A 133 8.60 -3.82 -6.19
N LYS A 134 9.29 -2.89 -5.54
CA LYS A 134 10.05 -3.19 -4.32
C LYS A 134 9.07 -3.72 -3.26
N LEU A 135 9.37 -4.89 -2.67
CA LEU A 135 8.47 -5.52 -1.70
C LEU A 135 8.92 -5.31 -0.26
N LEU A 136 7.95 -4.99 0.61
CA LEU A 136 8.05 -5.16 2.05
C LEU A 136 7.18 -6.37 2.43
N ALA A 137 7.78 -7.40 2.98
CA ALA A 137 7.14 -8.68 3.23
C ALA A 137 6.69 -8.83 4.70
N ALA A 138 5.52 -9.41 4.94
CA ALA A 138 5.02 -9.77 6.28
C ALA A 138 5.20 -11.25 6.61
N GLY A 139 5.37 -12.11 5.61
CA GLY A 139 5.45 -13.56 5.79
C GLY A 139 4.10 -14.17 6.16
N ILE A 140 4.07 -15.03 7.17
CA ILE A 140 2.84 -15.67 7.62
C ILE A 140 2.06 -14.74 8.56
N GLY A 141 0.87 -14.33 8.13
CA GLY A 141 -0.05 -13.57 8.98
C GLY A 141 -0.64 -14.43 10.10
N MET A 142 -0.91 -13.84 11.25
CA MET A 142 -1.35 -14.55 12.47
C MET A 142 -2.79 -14.16 12.83
N LYS A 143 -3.63 -15.15 13.13
CA LYS A 143 -5.01 -14.97 13.60
C LYS A 143 -5.31 -15.92 14.78
N GLY A 144 -6.37 -15.62 15.54
CA GLY A 144 -6.86 -16.53 16.56
C GLY A 144 -7.38 -17.85 15.96
N SER A 145 -7.28 -18.95 16.70
CA SER A 145 -7.67 -20.29 16.23
C SER A 145 -9.16 -20.42 15.86
N HIS A 146 -10.01 -19.56 16.42
CA HIS A 146 -11.44 -19.47 16.09
C HIS A 146 -11.77 -18.41 15.03
N GLY A 147 -10.76 -17.74 14.48
CA GLY A 147 -10.92 -16.76 13.40
C GLY A 147 -11.30 -17.42 12.08
N ALA A 148 -12.28 -16.84 11.38
CA ALA A 148 -12.74 -17.31 10.09
C ALA A 148 -11.77 -16.92 8.95
N GLY A 149 -11.96 -17.55 7.77
CA GLY A 149 -11.28 -17.23 6.52
C GLY A 149 -9.99 -18.02 6.29
N TYR A 150 -9.46 -17.87 5.07
CA TYR A 150 -8.30 -18.63 4.57
C TYR A 150 -6.98 -17.89 4.70
N ILE A 151 -7.02 -16.58 4.95
CA ILE A 151 -5.84 -15.75 5.12
C ILE A 151 -5.35 -15.84 6.57
N GLY A 152 -4.04 -15.95 6.77
CA GLY A 152 -3.40 -16.08 8.06
C GLY A 152 -3.49 -17.48 8.67
N SER A 153 -2.48 -17.82 9.47
CA SER A 153 -2.42 -19.08 10.20
C SER A 153 -3.08 -18.95 11.58
N PRO A 154 -3.81 -19.98 12.05
CA PRO A 154 -4.44 -19.97 13.35
C PRO A 154 -3.42 -20.15 14.49
N HIS A 155 -3.64 -19.45 15.60
CA HIS A 155 -2.80 -19.47 16.80
C HIS A 155 -3.67 -19.59 18.06
N CYS A 156 -3.14 -20.23 19.07
CA CYS A 156 -3.78 -20.44 20.35
C CYS A 156 -2.86 -19.96 21.49
N GLY A 157 -3.05 -18.72 21.88
CA GLY A 157 -2.29 -18.08 22.96
C GLY A 157 -0.98 -17.39 22.51
N PRO A 158 -0.41 -16.58 23.42
CA PRO A 158 0.74 -15.71 23.11
C PRO A 158 2.00 -16.46 22.68
N GLU A 159 2.22 -17.68 23.17
CA GLU A 159 3.44 -18.44 22.85
C GLU A 159 3.46 -18.92 21.39
N GLU A 160 2.28 -19.24 20.82
CA GLU A 160 2.19 -19.59 19.40
C GLU A 160 2.40 -18.36 18.52
N ILE A 161 1.84 -17.21 18.90
CA ILE A 161 2.11 -15.91 18.26
C ILE A 161 3.62 -15.62 18.30
N ARG A 162 4.27 -15.76 19.47
CA ARG A 162 5.71 -15.57 19.62
C ARG A 162 6.51 -16.46 18.69
N ARG A 163 6.17 -17.74 18.58
CA ARG A 163 6.86 -18.68 17.72
C ARG A 163 6.81 -18.25 16.27
N THR A 164 5.62 -17.96 15.74
CA THR A 164 5.44 -17.53 14.33
C THR A 164 6.09 -16.18 14.08
N ALA A 165 5.95 -15.21 15.01
CA ALA A 165 6.63 -13.92 14.90
C ALA A 165 8.15 -14.10 14.75
N ARG A 166 8.78 -14.94 15.57
CA ARG A 166 10.22 -15.22 15.48
C ARG A 166 10.62 -15.96 14.21
N GLU A 167 9.78 -16.85 13.70
CA GLU A 167 10.00 -17.49 12.38
C GLU A 167 9.95 -16.47 11.26
N ASN A 168 8.95 -15.59 11.23
CA ASN A 168 8.85 -14.50 10.28
C ASN A 168 10.11 -13.61 10.33
N LEU A 169 10.50 -13.18 11.54
CA LEU A 169 11.72 -12.36 11.74
C LEU A 169 13.00 -13.07 11.26
N LYS A 170 13.09 -14.39 11.44
CA LYS A 170 14.21 -15.21 10.92
C LYS A 170 14.21 -15.29 9.41
N LYS A 171 13.04 -15.29 8.77
CA LYS A 171 12.88 -15.29 7.31
C LYS A 171 13.20 -13.93 6.66
N GLY A 172 13.28 -12.86 7.46
CA GLY A 172 13.65 -11.54 6.97
C GLY A 172 12.46 -10.71 6.48
N VAL A 173 11.34 -10.81 7.19
CA VAL A 173 10.18 -9.93 6.98
C VAL A 173 10.48 -8.48 7.37
N ASP A 174 9.68 -7.53 6.89
CA ASP A 174 9.80 -6.09 7.16
C ASP A 174 8.74 -5.57 8.14
N LEU A 175 7.71 -6.37 8.39
CA LEU A 175 6.62 -6.10 9.33
C LEU A 175 6.00 -7.41 9.80
N LEU A 176 5.12 -7.34 10.81
CA LEU A 176 4.25 -8.45 11.17
C LEU A 176 2.79 -8.10 10.88
N LYS A 177 1.98 -9.09 10.47
CA LYS A 177 0.54 -8.94 10.20
C LYS A 177 -0.28 -9.79 11.15
N LEU A 178 -1.31 -9.14 11.75
CA LEU A 178 -2.33 -9.76 12.57
C LEU A 178 -3.71 -9.66 11.91
N PHE A 179 -4.56 -10.62 12.18
CA PHE A 179 -5.97 -10.62 11.78
C PHE A 179 -6.82 -10.70 13.06
N ILE A 180 -7.40 -9.55 13.44
CA ILE A 180 -8.04 -9.35 14.75
C ILE A 180 -9.54 -9.62 14.70
N THR A 181 -10.17 -9.25 13.58
CA THR A 181 -11.64 -9.27 13.42
C THR A 181 -12.03 -10.07 12.17
N PRO A 182 -13.33 -10.34 11.94
CA PRO A 182 -13.78 -10.92 10.67
C PRO A 182 -13.37 -10.09 9.46
N GLY A 183 -13.11 -10.75 8.31
CA GLY A 183 -12.74 -10.09 7.07
C GLY A 183 -13.87 -9.31 6.43
N VAL A 184 -15.10 -9.86 6.50
CA VAL A 184 -16.30 -9.22 5.95
C VAL A 184 -17.20 -8.80 7.10
N PRO A 185 -17.58 -7.51 7.19
CA PRO A 185 -18.50 -7.06 8.21
C PRO A 185 -19.90 -7.69 8.00
N ASP A 186 -20.56 -8.05 9.11
CA ASP A 186 -22.00 -8.19 9.12
C ASP A 186 -22.62 -6.83 9.46
N PRO A 187 -23.13 -6.10 8.48
CA PRO A 187 -23.64 -4.76 8.72
C PRO A 187 -24.98 -4.76 9.48
N ALA A 188 -25.62 -5.91 9.62
CA ALA A 188 -26.81 -6.07 10.48
C ALA A 188 -26.40 -6.14 11.96
N SER A 189 -25.15 -6.49 12.28
CA SER A 189 -24.61 -6.54 13.63
C SER A 189 -23.83 -5.28 13.98
N GLU A 190 -24.06 -4.71 15.16
CA GLU A 190 -23.20 -3.68 15.76
C GLU A 190 -22.03 -4.32 16.55
N PHE A 191 -22.10 -5.64 16.78
CA PHE A 191 -21.04 -6.37 17.49
C PHE A 191 -19.97 -6.86 16.52
N VAL A 192 -18.73 -6.47 16.75
CA VAL A 192 -17.56 -6.92 16.01
C VAL A 192 -16.76 -7.89 16.91
N PRO A 193 -16.73 -9.20 16.59
CA PRO A 193 -15.93 -10.14 17.36
C PRO A 193 -14.43 -9.87 17.21
N SER A 194 -13.67 -10.11 18.29
CA SER A 194 -12.20 -10.08 18.28
C SER A 194 -11.65 -11.49 18.41
N PHE A 195 -10.69 -11.86 17.58
CA PHE A 195 -10.09 -13.21 17.53
C PHE A 195 -8.75 -13.32 18.25
N LEU A 196 -8.13 -12.20 18.59
CA LEU A 196 -6.91 -12.15 19.39
C LEU A 196 -7.15 -11.31 20.64
N SER A 197 -6.62 -11.76 21.76
CA SER A 197 -6.60 -11.03 23.01
C SER A 197 -5.52 -9.93 22.98
N LEU A 198 -5.64 -8.96 23.89
CA LEU A 198 -4.62 -7.93 24.10
C LEU A 198 -3.23 -8.55 24.38
N GLU A 199 -3.17 -9.67 25.10
CA GLU A 199 -1.90 -10.35 25.41
C GLU A 199 -1.24 -10.92 24.15
N GLU A 200 -2.02 -11.55 23.26
CA GLU A 200 -1.55 -12.07 21.97
C GLU A 200 -1.06 -10.96 21.04
N ILE A 201 -1.81 -9.86 20.96
CA ILE A 201 -1.44 -8.66 20.17
C ILE A 201 -0.14 -8.06 20.71
N SER A 202 -0.06 -7.82 22.03
CA SER A 202 1.13 -7.27 22.68
C SER A 202 2.35 -8.17 22.50
N MET A 203 2.16 -9.49 22.42
CA MET A 203 3.25 -10.43 22.16
C MET A 203 3.85 -10.19 20.76
N ALA A 204 3.03 -10.04 19.72
CA ALA A 204 3.50 -9.77 18.36
C ALA A 204 4.23 -8.42 18.30
N VAL A 205 3.67 -7.37 18.93
CA VAL A 205 4.27 -6.03 18.96
C VAL A 205 5.63 -6.06 19.66
N ASN A 206 5.75 -6.73 20.80
CA ASN A 206 7.00 -6.85 21.53
C ASN A 206 8.09 -7.59 20.73
N GLU A 207 7.74 -8.65 20.00
CA GLU A 207 8.71 -9.37 19.17
C GLU A 207 9.13 -8.54 17.93
N ALA A 208 8.22 -7.83 17.29
CA ALA A 208 8.51 -6.91 16.19
C ALA A 208 9.46 -5.78 16.64
N ALA A 209 9.16 -5.16 17.78
CA ALA A 209 9.94 -4.04 18.32
C ALA A 209 11.41 -4.41 18.58
N ARG A 210 11.72 -5.68 18.90
CA ARG A 210 13.10 -6.17 19.07
C ARG A 210 13.95 -6.10 17.80
N LYS A 211 13.29 -5.96 16.65
CA LYS A 211 13.93 -5.79 15.32
C LYS A 211 13.67 -4.41 14.73
N GLY A 212 13.01 -3.51 15.47
CA GLY A 212 12.60 -2.20 14.96
C GLY A 212 11.53 -2.27 13.88
N LEU A 213 10.73 -3.35 13.84
CA LEU A 213 9.67 -3.55 12.87
C LEU A 213 8.32 -3.12 13.43
N THR A 214 7.40 -2.80 12.53
CA THR A 214 6.01 -2.44 12.85
C THR A 214 5.08 -3.64 12.80
N VAL A 215 3.92 -3.51 13.43
CA VAL A 215 2.81 -4.46 13.34
C VAL A 215 1.64 -3.80 12.65
N SER A 216 1.06 -4.50 11.69
CA SER A 216 -0.18 -4.15 11.02
C SER A 216 -1.29 -5.10 11.43
N ALA A 217 -2.50 -4.57 11.62
CA ALA A 217 -3.64 -5.38 12.07
C ALA A 217 -4.87 -5.16 11.19
N HIS A 218 -5.36 -6.25 10.56
CA HIS A 218 -6.71 -6.28 10.03
C HIS A 218 -7.69 -6.08 11.19
N CYS A 219 -8.40 -4.96 11.19
CA CYS A 219 -9.37 -4.62 12.22
C CYS A 219 -10.47 -3.71 11.64
N ILE A 220 -11.73 -4.16 11.74
CA ILE A 220 -12.85 -3.40 11.20
C ILE A 220 -13.59 -2.55 12.25
N GLY A 221 -13.14 -2.56 13.51
CA GLY A 221 -13.71 -1.79 14.63
C GLY A 221 -13.88 -2.58 15.92
N GLY A 222 -14.58 -2.01 16.89
CA GLY A 222 -15.00 -2.66 18.13
C GLY A 222 -13.89 -2.92 19.16
N GLN A 223 -14.06 -3.98 19.98
CA GLN A 223 -13.09 -4.31 21.02
C GLN A 223 -11.70 -4.61 20.44
N GLY A 224 -11.64 -5.24 19.27
CA GLY A 224 -10.37 -5.52 18.61
C GLY A 224 -9.53 -4.27 18.30
N LEU A 225 -10.18 -3.15 17.95
CA LEU A 225 -9.48 -1.87 17.76
C LEU A 225 -8.89 -1.36 19.08
N LYS A 226 -9.66 -1.42 20.17
CA LYS A 226 -9.16 -1.00 21.48
C LYS A 226 -7.93 -1.82 21.88
N ASP A 227 -8.00 -3.14 21.70
CA ASP A 227 -6.90 -4.04 22.04
C ASP A 227 -5.67 -3.80 21.14
N CYS A 228 -5.87 -3.43 19.85
CA CYS A 228 -4.79 -3.03 18.96
C CYS A 228 -4.08 -1.76 19.44
N ILE A 229 -4.84 -0.73 19.80
CA ILE A 229 -4.28 0.55 20.29
C ILE A 229 -3.55 0.32 21.64
N ASP A 230 -4.18 -0.35 22.58
CA ASP A 230 -3.62 -0.65 23.90
C ASP A 230 -2.38 -1.58 23.80
N GLY A 231 -2.36 -2.47 22.81
CA GLY A 231 -1.26 -3.40 22.52
C GLY A 231 -0.12 -2.78 21.73
N GLY A 232 -0.28 -1.53 21.22
CA GLY A 232 0.76 -0.78 20.53
C GLY A 232 0.91 -1.09 19.04
N VAL A 233 -0.15 -1.53 18.36
CA VAL A 233 -0.18 -1.70 16.91
C VAL A 233 -0.02 -0.34 16.23
N GLN A 234 0.77 -0.26 15.16
CA GLN A 234 1.08 1.00 14.50
C GLN A 234 0.18 1.30 13.30
N VAL A 235 -0.29 0.26 12.58
CA VAL A 235 -1.15 0.43 11.39
C VAL A 235 -2.40 -0.42 11.53
N ILE A 236 -3.55 0.23 11.39
CA ILE A 236 -4.87 -0.41 11.45
C ILE A 236 -5.43 -0.45 10.03
N GLU A 237 -5.73 -1.65 9.56
CA GLU A 237 -6.23 -1.89 8.22
C GLU A 237 -7.77 -1.83 8.19
N HIS A 238 -8.34 -1.23 7.14
CA HIS A 238 -9.76 -1.26 6.75
C HIS A 238 -10.70 -0.34 7.52
N MET A 239 -11.01 -0.61 8.78
CA MET A 239 -11.93 0.14 9.64
C MET A 239 -13.38 0.27 9.13
N TYR A 240 -13.90 -0.70 8.41
CA TYR A 240 -15.21 -0.65 7.73
C TYR A 240 -16.43 -0.44 8.64
N LEU A 241 -16.35 -0.84 9.92
CA LEU A 241 -17.41 -0.68 10.92
C LEU A 241 -17.03 0.34 12.01
N CYS A 242 -16.11 1.26 11.72
CA CYS A 242 -15.69 2.31 12.63
C CYS A 242 -16.90 3.06 13.22
N THR A 243 -17.04 3.06 14.53
CA THR A 243 -18.02 3.85 15.26
C THR A 243 -17.47 5.26 15.56
N PRO A 244 -18.30 6.23 15.96
CA PRO A 244 -17.78 7.52 16.45
C PRO A 244 -16.78 7.37 17.60
N GLU A 245 -17.02 6.44 18.53
CA GLU A 245 -16.09 6.14 19.63
C GLU A 245 -14.77 5.57 19.13
N ASP A 246 -14.80 4.70 18.12
CA ASP A 246 -13.58 4.16 17.47
C ASP A 246 -12.79 5.28 16.79
N ALA A 247 -13.47 6.20 16.10
CA ALA A 247 -12.84 7.35 15.45
C ALA A 247 -12.15 8.28 16.46
N ASP A 248 -12.80 8.57 17.61
CA ASP A 248 -12.22 9.36 18.68
C ASP A 248 -10.98 8.67 19.29
N ARG A 249 -11.03 7.34 19.48
CA ARG A 249 -9.88 6.55 19.98
C ARG A 249 -8.70 6.59 19.02
N LEU A 250 -8.96 6.41 17.73
CA LEU A 250 -7.92 6.49 16.69
C LEU A 250 -7.32 7.90 16.62
N ALA A 251 -8.14 8.94 16.65
CA ALA A 251 -7.67 10.33 16.65
C ALA A 251 -6.79 10.67 17.88
N ALA A 252 -7.03 10.01 19.02
CA ALA A 252 -6.23 10.16 20.23
C ALA A 252 -4.98 9.22 20.27
N SER A 253 -4.82 8.35 19.28
CA SER A 253 -3.73 7.38 19.19
C SER A 253 -2.62 7.85 18.26
N ASN A 254 -1.52 7.07 18.19
CA ASN A 254 -0.46 7.25 17.19
C ASN A 254 -0.61 6.30 15.98
N CYS A 255 -1.77 5.67 15.82
CA CYS A 255 -2.00 4.75 14.74
C CYS A 255 -2.19 5.50 13.40
N THR A 256 -1.76 4.85 12.32
CA THR A 256 -2.13 5.23 10.96
C THR A 256 -3.20 4.25 10.47
N VAL A 257 -4.20 4.73 9.74
CA VAL A 257 -5.19 3.85 9.09
C VAL A 257 -4.79 3.60 7.66
N ASP A 258 -4.89 2.35 7.23
CA ASP A 258 -4.76 1.96 5.82
C ASP A 258 -6.15 1.65 5.26
N PHE A 259 -6.64 2.52 4.37
CA PHE A 259 -7.93 2.34 3.74
C PHE A 259 -7.82 1.43 2.51
N THR A 260 -8.73 0.48 2.42
CA THR A 260 -8.91 -0.41 1.26
C THR A 260 -10.37 -0.31 0.78
N SER A 261 -10.76 0.90 0.44
CA SER A 261 -12.16 1.29 0.25
C SER A 261 -12.83 0.60 -0.94
N GLY A 262 -12.05 0.23 -1.96
CA GLY A 262 -12.53 -0.39 -3.20
C GLY A 262 -13.29 -1.68 -2.98
N ILE A 263 -12.99 -2.45 -1.93
CA ILE A 263 -13.73 -3.66 -1.57
C ILE A 263 -15.24 -3.39 -1.45
N PHE A 264 -15.63 -2.20 -0.98
CA PHE A 264 -17.02 -1.83 -0.72
C PHE A 264 -17.55 -0.70 -1.60
N LEU A 265 -16.67 0.09 -2.20
CA LEU A 265 -17.06 1.26 -2.97
C LEU A 265 -17.01 1.03 -4.48
N ASP A 266 -16.36 -0.03 -4.96
CA ASP A 266 -16.30 -0.34 -6.38
C ASP A 266 -17.68 -0.77 -6.90
N PRO A 267 -18.27 -0.04 -7.88
CA PRO A 267 -19.59 -0.35 -8.42
C PRO A 267 -19.71 -1.75 -9.02
N THR A 268 -18.60 -2.33 -9.49
CA THR A 268 -18.59 -3.68 -10.07
C THR A 268 -18.83 -4.79 -9.04
N ARG A 269 -18.80 -4.43 -7.74
CA ARG A 269 -19.02 -5.35 -6.61
C ARG A 269 -20.36 -5.18 -5.90
N GLU A 270 -21.24 -4.32 -6.38
CA GLU A 270 -22.56 -4.11 -5.76
C GLU A 270 -23.39 -5.41 -5.65
N GLU A 271 -23.10 -6.43 -6.47
CA GLU A 271 -23.76 -7.73 -6.40
C GLU A 271 -23.39 -8.56 -5.15
N THR A 272 -22.22 -8.31 -4.55
CA THR A 272 -21.71 -9.05 -3.36
C THR A 272 -22.11 -8.40 -2.05
N LEU A 273 -22.50 -7.13 -2.08
CA LEU A 273 -22.90 -6.35 -0.91
C LEU A 273 -24.30 -5.79 -1.12
N SER A 274 -25.18 -5.95 -0.11
CA SER A 274 -26.45 -5.23 -0.18
C SER A 274 -26.17 -3.72 -0.25
N PRO A 275 -26.97 -2.95 -1.03
CA PRO A 275 -26.79 -1.49 -1.11
C PRO A 275 -26.88 -0.77 0.26
N ALA A 276 -27.58 -1.36 1.23
CA ALA A 276 -27.66 -0.85 2.59
C ALA A 276 -26.29 -0.97 3.31
N ASN A 277 -25.58 -2.08 3.11
CA ASN A 277 -24.29 -2.35 3.69
C ASN A 277 -23.21 -1.44 3.11
N ALA A 278 -23.19 -1.29 1.78
CA ALA A 278 -22.29 -0.38 1.10
C ALA A 278 -22.46 1.08 1.60
N ARG A 279 -23.73 1.53 1.77
CA ARG A 279 -24.01 2.86 2.34
C ARG A 279 -23.51 3.00 3.78
N LYS A 280 -23.70 1.98 4.64
CA LYS A 280 -23.24 2.00 6.03
C LYS A 280 -21.72 2.08 6.09
N VAL A 281 -21.01 1.26 5.34
CA VAL A 281 -19.54 1.29 5.26
C VAL A 281 -19.06 2.66 4.77
N ARG A 282 -19.62 3.18 3.67
CA ARG A 282 -19.31 4.51 3.15
C ARG A 282 -19.45 5.61 4.21
N GLN A 283 -20.55 5.59 4.98
CA GLN A 283 -20.77 6.55 6.06
C GLN A 283 -19.72 6.45 7.16
N ARG A 284 -19.32 5.23 7.54
CA ARG A 284 -18.30 4.98 8.57
C ARG A 284 -16.90 5.43 8.10
N LEU A 285 -16.51 5.08 6.88
CA LEU A 285 -15.24 5.53 6.31
C LEU A 285 -15.18 7.06 6.14
N LYS A 286 -16.31 7.68 5.72
CA LYS A 286 -16.40 9.15 5.63
C LYS A 286 -16.27 9.83 6.99
N LEU A 287 -16.88 9.27 8.03
CA LEU A 287 -16.71 9.74 9.41
C LEU A 287 -15.22 9.69 9.80
N LEU A 288 -14.58 8.54 9.59
CA LEU A 288 -13.18 8.36 9.96
C LEU A 288 -12.25 9.31 9.18
N MET A 289 -12.48 9.47 7.87
CA MET A 289 -11.74 10.42 7.04
C MET A 289 -11.87 11.86 7.56
N SER A 290 -13.04 12.25 8.06
CA SER A 290 -13.30 13.59 8.57
C SER A 290 -12.57 13.93 9.89
N THR A 291 -12.01 12.95 10.59
CA THR A 291 -11.24 13.18 11.83
C THR A 291 -9.85 13.75 11.58
N GLY A 292 -9.35 13.71 10.34
CA GLY A 292 -8.00 14.14 9.99
C GLY A 292 -6.88 13.23 10.51
N ILE A 293 -7.19 11.98 10.86
CA ILE A 293 -6.16 10.99 11.25
C ILE A 293 -5.18 10.75 10.11
N PRO A 294 -3.92 10.42 10.40
CA PRO A 294 -2.98 9.98 9.37
C PRO A 294 -3.48 8.71 8.68
N TYR A 295 -3.44 8.70 7.35
CA TYR A 295 -3.84 7.53 6.59
C TYR A 295 -2.94 7.25 5.38
N VAL A 296 -3.01 6.02 4.92
CA VAL A 296 -2.44 5.53 3.67
C VAL A 296 -3.51 4.72 2.91
N LEU A 297 -3.21 4.32 1.69
CA LEU A 297 -4.14 3.63 0.81
C LEU A 297 -3.55 2.32 0.31
N GLY A 298 -4.38 1.29 0.29
CA GLY A 298 -4.07 -0.03 -0.24
C GLY A 298 -5.27 -0.65 -0.94
N THR A 299 -5.04 -1.64 -1.80
CA THR A 299 -6.11 -2.24 -2.62
C THR A 299 -6.68 -3.52 -2.04
N ASP A 300 -5.94 -4.20 -1.17
CA ASP A 300 -6.26 -5.55 -0.68
C ASP A 300 -6.38 -6.56 -1.84
N ALA A 301 -5.30 -6.65 -2.63
CA ALA A 301 -5.12 -7.56 -3.76
C ALA A 301 -5.91 -7.21 -5.05
N TYR A 302 -6.32 -5.95 -5.24
CA TYR A 302 -6.76 -5.46 -6.55
C TYR A 302 -5.57 -4.95 -7.36
N HIS A 303 -4.79 -5.86 -7.89
CA HIS A 303 -3.57 -5.55 -8.62
C HIS A 303 -3.80 -4.62 -9.82
N GLY A 304 -3.04 -3.52 -9.86
CA GLY A 304 -3.12 -2.51 -10.92
C GLY A 304 -4.20 -1.46 -10.72
N TYR A 305 -4.95 -1.48 -9.61
CA TYR A 305 -6.07 -0.57 -9.36
C TYR A 305 -5.87 0.42 -8.20
N LEU A 306 -4.63 0.59 -7.71
CA LEU A 306 -4.35 1.52 -6.60
C LEU A 306 -4.84 2.95 -6.85
N TYR A 307 -4.86 3.40 -8.10
CA TYR A 307 -5.38 4.70 -8.49
C TYR A 307 -6.85 4.92 -8.07
N ARG A 308 -7.66 3.84 -8.02
CA ARG A 308 -9.06 3.93 -7.59
C ARG A 308 -9.18 4.28 -6.12
N GLU A 309 -8.27 3.80 -5.27
CA GLU A 309 -8.27 4.13 -3.85
C GLU A 309 -8.05 5.62 -3.61
N VAL A 310 -7.21 6.27 -4.45
CA VAL A 310 -7.05 7.73 -4.42
C VAL A 310 -8.39 8.42 -4.75
N GLY A 311 -9.09 7.93 -5.77
CA GLY A 311 -10.43 8.41 -6.15
C GLY A 311 -11.45 8.23 -5.02
N TYR A 312 -11.48 7.06 -4.37
CA TYR A 312 -12.39 6.79 -3.24
C TYR A 312 -12.07 7.66 -2.03
N ALA A 313 -10.78 7.93 -1.74
CA ALA A 313 -10.41 8.84 -0.67
C ALA A 313 -10.97 10.26 -0.90
N VAL A 314 -10.86 10.77 -2.13
CA VAL A 314 -11.45 12.06 -2.52
C VAL A 314 -12.98 12.03 -2.40
N GLU A 315 -13.64 10.96 -2.84
CA GLU A 315 -15.11 10.77 -2.72
C GLU A 315 -15.56 10.72 -1.26
N LEU A 316 -14.74 10.16 -0.38
CA LEU A 316 -14.98 10.10 1.06
C LEU A 316 -14.72 11.45 1.77
N GLY A 317 -14.16 12.43 1.07
CA GLY A 317 -14.00 13.80 1.54
C GLY A 317 -12.58 14.26 1.83
N SER A 318 -11.57 13.47 1.44
CA SER A 318 -10.18 13.94 1.47
C SER A 318 -9.93 15.01 0.40
N ASP A 319 -9.04 15.94 0.67
CA ASP A 319 -8.46 16.75 -0.42
C ASP A 319 -7.51 15.90 -1.27
N ILE A 320 -7.35 16.28 -2.54
CA ILE A 320 -6.62 15.50 -3.52
C ILE A 320 -5.12 15.36 -3.20
N ILE A 321 -4.50 16.37 -2.61
CA ILE A 321 -3.08 16.33 -2.24
C ILE A 321 -2.88 15.33 -1.10
N THR A 322 -3.74 15.35 -0.09
CA THR A 322 -3.71 14.38 1.02
C THR A 322 -3.97 12.96 0.53
N ALA A 323 -4.89 12.76 -0.41
CA ALA A 323 -5.14 11.46 -1.02
C ALA A 323 -3.91 10.94 -1.81
N LEU A 324 -3.27 11.79 -2.61
CA LEU A 324 -2.03 11.45 -3.32
C LEU A 324 -0.86 11.16 -2.37
N LYS A 325 -0.76 11.89 -1.24
CA LYS A 325 0.22 11.59 -0.18
C LYS A 325 -0.03 10.22 0.44
N GLY A 326 -1.29 9.75 0.47
CA GLY A 326 -1.67 8.42 0.93
C GLY A 326 -1.03 7.27 0.13
N VAL A 327 -0.64 7.52 -1.13
CA VAL A 327 0.07 6.57 -2.00
C VAL A 327 1.50 7.01 -2.33
N THR A 328 2.02 8.06 -1.70
CA THR A 328 3.39 8.56 -1.91
C THR A 328 4.10 8.82 -0.58
N SER A 329 4.20 10.06 -0.13
CA SER A 329 5.04 10.43 1.04
C SER A 329 4.54 9.85 2.37
N ASN A 330 3.22 9.79 2.62
CA ASN A 330 2.68 9.15 3.82
C ASN A 330 2.89 7.63 3.78
N ALA A 331 2.66 7.01 2.61
CA ALA A 331 2.90 5.58 2.40
C ALA A 331 4.38 5.22 2.60
N ALA A 332 5.30 6.04 2.05
CA ALA A 332 6.73 5.86 2.27
C ALA A 332 7.11 5.92 3.76
N LYS A 333 6.49 6.84 4.52
CA LYS A 333 6.71 6.95 5.96
C LYS A 333 6.26 5.70 6.71
N VAL A 334 5.07 5.16 6.39
CA VAL A 334 4.53 3.91 6.98
C VAL A 334 5.43 2.72 6.63
N CYS A 335 6.00 2.70 5.44
CA CYS A 335 6.97 1.70 5.00
C CYS A 335 8.37 1.85 5.65
N GLY A 336 8.61 2.88 6.47
CA GLY A 336 9.94 3.17 7.03
C GLY A 336 10.96 3.65 5.98
N LEU A 337 10.51 4.11 4.83
CA LEU A 337 11.32 4.52 3.68
C LEU A 337 11.17 6.01 3.32
N GLY A 338 10.55 6.81 4.19
CA GLY A 338 10.17 8.21 3.92
C GLY A 338 11.32 9.18 3.68
N ASP A 339 12.57 8.75 3.88
CA ASP A 339 13.77 9.54 3.56
C ASP A 339 14.48 9.07 2.28
N SER A 340 13.84 8.14 1.52
CA SER A 340 14.46 7.58 0.33
C SER A 340 13.53 7.42 -0.87
N ILE A 341 12.20 7.28 -0.65
CA ILE A 341 11.18 7.12 -1.70
C ILE A 341 9.94 7.96 -1.38
N GLY A 342 8.97 8.00 -2.30
CA GLY A 342 7.68 8.67 -2.12
C GLY A 342 7.74 10.19 -2.25
N SER A 343 8.86 10.73 -2.72
CA SER A 343 9.05 12.16 -2.99
C SER A 343 10.01 12.36 -4.17
N LEU A 344 9.82 13.40 -4.96
CA LEU A 344 10.81 13.85 -5.94
C LEU A 344 11.67 14.93 -5.30
N GLU A 345 12.79 14.50 -4.72
CA GLU A 345 13.78 15.35 -4.08
C GLU A 345 15.19 14.86 -4.35
N LYS A 346 16.17 15.77 -4.22
CA LYS A 346 17.57 15.40 -4.31
C LYS A 346 17.95 14.28 -3.34
N SER A 347 18.68 13.30 -3.81
CA SER A 347 19.17 12.10 -3.09
C SER A 347 18.09 11.03 -2.86
N TYR A 348 16.85 11.24 -3.27
CA TYR A 348 15.83 10.21 -3.28
C TYR A 348 16.05 9.20 -4.40
N THR A 349 15.60 7.98 -4.21
CA THR A 349 15.58 6.95 -5.26
C THR A 349 14.71 7.44 -6.41
N ALA A 350 15.17 7.23 -7.63
CA ALA A 350 14.42 7.58 -8.83
C ALA A 350 13.32 6.54 -9.11
N ASP A 351 12.31 6.52 -8.26
CA ASP A 351 11.04 5.84 -8.40
C ASP A 351 10.03 6.88 -8.91
N ILE A 352 9.81 6.91 -10.21
CA ILE A 352 9.15 8.03 -10.91
C ILE A 352 8.11 7.47 -11.87
N ILE A 353 6.93 8.10 -11.89
CA ILE A 353 5.91 7.84 -12.90
C ILE A 353 5.52 9.13 -13.62
N ALA A 354 5.04 9.00 -14.86
CA ALA A 354 4.31 10.06 -15.54
C ALA A 354 2.88 9.59 -15.79
N VAL A 355 1.92 10.47 -15.54
CA VAL A 355 0.49 10.24 -15.79
C VAL A 355 0.01 11.21 -16.86
N ASN A 356 -0.91 10.75 -17.73
CA ASN A 356 -1.51 11.62 -18.76
C ASN A 356 -2.47 12.63 -18.10
N GLY A 357 -2.14 13.94 -18.19
CA GLY A 357 -2.92 15.00 -17.57
C GLY A 357 -2.39 15.44 -16.20
N ASN A 358 -3.24 16.05 -15.39
CA ASN A 358 -2.89 16.62 -14.08
C ASN A 358 -3.70 15.96 -12.94
N PRO A 359 -3.09 15.12 -12.10
CA PRO A 359 -3.81 14.44 -11.01
C PRO A 359 -4.32 15.38 -9.92
N LEU A 360 -3.85 16.63 -9.86
CA LEU A 360 -4.37 17.65 -8.95
C LEU A 360 -5.70 18.25 -9.43
N GLU A 361 -6.05 18.08 -10.70
CA GLU A 361 -7.30 18.55 -11.31
C GLU A 361 -8.29 17.40 -11.53
N ASP A 362 -7.79 16.26 -12.00
CA ASP A 362 -8.59 15.05 -12.23
C ASP A 362 -7.81 13.81 -11.77
N VAL A 363 -8.23 13.23 -10.66
CA VAL A 363 -7.64 12.01 -10.10
C VAL A 363 -7.72 10.81 -11.06
N ASN A 364 -8.68 10.79 -11.98
CA ASN A 364 -8.86 9.67 -12.91
C ASN A 364 -7.69 9.54 -13.90
N CYS A 365 -6.90 10.59 -14.11
CA CYS A 365 -5.71 10.52 -14.96
C CYS A 365 -4.64 9.53 -14.42
N LEU A 366 -4.68 9.19 -13.13
CA LEU A 366 -3.83 8.15 -12.54
C LEU A 366 -4.07 6.75 -13.14
N ALA A 367 -5.19 6.52 -13.82
CA ALA A 367 -5.44 5.28 -14.56
C ALA A 367 -4.55 5.12 -15.81
N SER A 368 -3.94 6.21 -16.29
CA SER A 368 -3.13 6.23 -17.50
C SER A 368 -1.69 6.62 -17.18
N VAL A 369 -0.84 5.62 -17.02
CA VAL A 369 0.58 5.77 -16.67
C VAL A 369 1.44 5.36 -17.86
N PRO A 370 1.80 6.27 -18.78
CA PRO A 370 2.63 5.96 -19.94
C PRO A 370 4.11 5.74 -19.61
N PHE A 371 4.58 6.20 -18.45
CA PHE A 371 5.98 6.06 -18.06
C PHE A 371 6.13 5.58 -16.64
N VAL A 372 7.00 4.58 -16.43
CA VAL A 372 7.38 4.05 -15.12
C VAL A 372 8.90 3.89 -15.07
N MET A 373 9.52 4.48 -14.08
CA MET A 373 10.91 4.29 -13.71
C MET A 373 11.00 3.79 -12.27
N GLN A 374 11.77 2.75 -12.04
CA GLN A 374 12.02 2.18 -10.71
C GLN A 374 13.52 2.10 -10.47
N ASN A 375 14.00 2.67 -9.38
CA ASN A 375 15.41 2.74 -9.05
C ASN A 375 16.29 3.24 -10.21
N GLY A 376 15.80 4.25 -10.94
CA GLY A 376 16.45 4.83 -12.12
C GLY A 376 16.44 3.95 -13.39
N ILE A 377 15.78 2.81 -13.35
CA ILE A 377 15.62 1.90 -14.49
C ILE A 377 14.24 2.13 -15.11
N ILE A 378 14.22 2.41 -16.40
CA ILE A 378 12.96 2.57 -17.15
C ILE A 378 12.33 1.19 -17.33
N VAL A 379 11.15 1.01 -16.75
CA VAL A 379 10.36 -0.23 -16.81
C VAL A 379 9.29 -0.15 -17.91
N LYS A 380 8.72 1.04 -18.09
CA LYS A 380 7.69 1.33 -19.09
C LYS A 380 7.97 2.70 -19.71
N ASN A 381 7.91 2.80 -21.04
CA ASN A 381 7.96 4.05 -21.76
C ASN A 381 7.08 3.97 -23.00
N GLU A 382 5.88 4.51 -22.91
CA GLU A 382 4.88 4.63 -23.98
C GLU A 382 4.64 6.11 -24.33
N SER A 383 5.51 7.01 -23.84
CA SER A 383 5.46 8.44 -24.19
C SER A 383 5.94 8.63 -25.62
N HIS A 384 5.07 9.10 -26.50
CA HIS A 384 5.33 9.39 -27.92
C HIS A 384 5.52 10.88 -28.18
#